data_20af2c87d7479b3619fef230b509c37e
#
_entry.id   20af2c87d7479b3619fef230b509c37e
#
_cell.length_a   1.000
_cell.length_b   1.000
_cell.length_c   1.000
_cell.angle_alpha   90.00
_cell.angle_beta   90.00
_cell.angle_gamma   90.00
#
_symmetry.space_group_name_H-M   'P 1'
#
loop_
_entity.id
_entity.type
_entity.pdbx_description
1 polymer ?
#
loop_
_entity_poly.entity_id
_entity_poly.type
_entity_poly.pdbx_seq_one_letter_code
_entity_poly.pdbx_strand_id
1 'polypeptide(L)'
;MNFLMFGSEALVALGALYPVVKYFIPPSAGSGAGGVTAKDALGNDIVVSEYLKTHLSGDRALAQGLKGDPTYVVVNGDSQIESYGINAVCTHLGCVVPWNASENKFMCPCHGSQYDNTGKVVRGPAPLSLALVHANVENDKISFTQWTEEDFRTGEDPWWA
;
A
#
# COMPACT_ATOMS: atom_id res chain seq x y z
N MET A 1 -32.24 -17.12 -44.12
CA MET A 1 -32.32 -15.72 -43.61
C MET A 1 -32.11 -15.60 -42.10
N ASN A 2 -32.51 -16.60 -41.31
CA ASN A 2 -32.45 -16.52 -39.84
C ASN A 2 -31.01 -16.60 -39.24
N PHE A 3 -30.08 -17.31 -39.88
CA PHE A 3 -28.69 -17.42 -39.34
C PHE A 3 -27.92 -16.07 -39.34
N LEU A 4 -28.18 -15.21 -40.29
CA LEU A 4 -27.55 -13.87 -40.33
C LEU A 4 -28.11 -12.94 -39.24
N MET A 5 -29.38 -13.06 -38.88
CA MET A 5 -29.98 -12.28 -37.83
C MET A 5 -29.47 -12.74 -36.47
N PHE A 6 -29.43 -14.04 -36.16
CA PHE A 6 -28.88 -14.56 -34.94
C PHE A 6 -27.38 -14.23 -34.74
N GLY A 7 -26.61 -14.24 -35.82
CA GLY A 7 -25.19 -13.84 -35.80
C GLY A 7 -25.00 -12.37 -35.44
N SER A 8 -25.83 -11.47 -35.98
CA SER A 8 -25.74 -10.04 -35.66
C SER A 8 -26.19 -9.70 -34.25
N GLU A 9 -27.24 -10.34 -33.74
CA GLU A 9 -27.69 -10.18 -32.36
C GLU A 9 -26.65 -10.67 -31.36
N ALA A 10 -26.00 -11.81 -31.62
CA ALA A 10 -24.92 -12.34 -30.80
C ALA A 10 -23.71 -11.41 -30.73
N LEU A 11 -23.32 -10.80 -31.86
CA LEU A 11 -22.22 -9.81 -31.90
C LEU A 11 -22.54 -8.55 -31.10
N VAL A 12 -23.77 -8.03 -31.21
CA VAL A 12 -24.21 -6.86 -30.44
C VAL A 12 -24.25 -7.18 -28.93
N ALA A 13 -24.78 -8.35 -28.57
CA ALA A 13 -24.82 -8.77 -27.16
C ALA A 13 -23.42 -8.96 -26.57
N LEU A 14 -22.50 -9.59 -27.28
CA LEU A 14 -21.09 -9.73 -26.87
C LEU A 14 -20.39 -8.38 -26.76
N GLY A 15 -20.63 -7.46 -27.71
CA GLY A 15 -20.09 -6.12 -27.69
C GLY A 15 -20.59 -5.26 -26.52
N ALA A 16 -21.85 -5.46 -26.10
CA ALA A 16 -22.43 -4.79 -24.94
C ALA A 16 -21.98 -5.42 -23.61
N LEU A 17 -21.88 -6.77 -23.56
CA LEU A 17 -21.46 -7.49 -22.35
C LEU A 17 -19.96 -7.30 -22.05
N TYR A 18 -19.11 -7.18 -23.06
CA TYR A 18 -17.66 -7.05 -22.85
C TYR A 18 -17.26 -5.89 -21.90
N PRO A 19 -17.68 -4.63 -22.13
CA PRO A 19 -17.33 -3.53 -21.22
C PRO A 19 -17.95 -3.71 -19.82
N VAL A 20 -19.16 -4.30 -19.74
CA VAL A 20 -19.81 -4.58 -18.43
C VAL A 20 -18.99 -5.59 -17.66
N VAL A 21 -18.63 -6.72 -18.25
CA VAL A 21 -17.79 -7.75 -17.62
C VAL A 21 -16.44 -7.17 -17.22
N LYS A 22 -15.80 -6.37 -18.08
CA LYS A 22 -14.51 -5.72 -17.78
C LYS A 22 -14.60 -4.72 -16.66
N TYR A 23 -15.73 -4.04 -16.48
CA TYR A 23 -15.95 -3.13 -15.38
C TYR A 23 -16.02 -3.83 -14.01
N PHE A 24 -16.68 -5.01 -13.96
CA PHE A 24 -16.82 -5.79 -12.74
C PHE A 24 -15.66 -6.76 -12.45
N ILE A 25 -14.86 -7.06 -13.47
CA ILE A 25 -13.63 -7.85 -13.32
C ILE A 25 -12.46 -6.89 -13.53
N PRO A 26 -11.98 -6.21 -12.47
CA PRO A 26 -10.80 -5.37 -12.60
C PRO A 26 -9.65 -6.25 -13.11
N PRO A 27 -8.78 -5.71 -13.97
CA PRO A 27 -7.55 -6.43 -14.29
C PRO A 27 -6.91 -6.78 -12.95
N SER A 28 -6.64 -8.06 -12.74
CA SER A 28 -5.83 -8.49 -11.60
C SER A 28 -4.54 -7.66 -11.70
N ALA A 29 -4.47 -6.60 -10.91
CA ALA A 29 -3.21 -5.92 -10.67
C ALA A 29 -2.31 -7.04 -10.20
N GLY A 30 -1.30 -7.36 -11.00
CA GLY A 30 -0.52 -8.59 -10.88
C GLY A 30 -0.04 -8.85 -9.46
N SER A 31 -0.90 -9.50 -8.69
CA SER A 31 -0.54 -10.19 -7.47
C SER A 31 0.01 -11.58 -7.83
N GLY A 32 0.89 -11.59 -8.85
CA GLY A 32 1.86 -12.65 -8.97
C GLY A 32 2.82 -12.52 -7.79
N ALA A 33 3.56 -13.57 -7.48
CA ALA A 33 4.57 -13.62 -6.42
C ALA A 33 5.68 -12.53 -6.50
N GLY A 34 5.56 -11.56 -7.39
CA GLY A 34 6.37 -10.35 -7.49
C GLY A 34 5.60 -9.16 -6.91
N GLY A 35 6.18 -8.48 -5.94
CA GLY A 35 5.61 -7.34 -5.24
C GLY A 35 5.21 -6.18 -6.18
N VAL A 36 4.50 -5.20 -5.64
CA VAL A 36 4.14 -3.98 -6.34
C VAL A 36 5.26 -2.95 -6.14
N THR A 37 5.79 -2.39 -7.23
CA THR A 37 6.79 -1.31 -7.14
C THR A 37 6.16 -0.08 -6.47
N ALA A 38 6.87 0.46 -5.49
CA ALA A 38 6.48 1.70 -4.81
C ALA A 38 6.50 2.87 -5.80
N LYS A 39 5.44 3.67 -5.80
CA LYS A 39 5.30 4.82 -6.70
C LYS A 39 5.16 6.12 -5.91
N ASP A 40 5.68 7.19 -6.48
CA ASP A 40 5.50 8.54 -5.95
C ASP A 40 4.07 9.06 -6.21
N ALA A 41 3.79 10.29 -5.77
CA ALA A 41 2.49 10.96 -5.96
C ALA A 41 2.14 11.21 -7.45
N LEU A 42 3.11 11.15 -8.35
CA LEU A 42 2.94 11.33 -9.79
C LEU A 42 2.79 9.99 -10.53
N GLY A 43 2.96 8.86 -9.81
CA GLY A 43 2.89 7.52 -10.36
C GLY A 43 4.20 6.99 -10.94
N ASN A 44 5.33 7.68 -10.72
CA ASN A 44 6.64 7.21 -11.12
C ASN A 44 7.20 6.22 -10.09
N ASP A 45 8.00 5.26 -10.56
CA ASP A 45 8.70 4.34 -9.67
C ASP A 45 9.72 5.09 -8.81
N ILE A 46 9.76 4.77 -7.51
CA ILE A 46 10.73 5.36 -6.59
C ILE A 46 12.09 4.69 -6.80
N VAL A 47 13.08 5.51 -7.19
CA VAL A 47 14.49 5.10 -7.34
C VAL A 47 15.22 5.36 -6.03
N VAL A 48 15.74 4.31 -5.38
CA VAL A 48 16.30 4.37 -4.02
C VAL A 48 17.48 5.32 -3.92
N SER A 49 18.40 5.28 -4.88
CA SER A 49 19.58 6.14 -4.92
C SER A 49 19.25 7.64 -5.01
N GLU A 50 18.11 8.00 -5.62
CA GLU A 50 17.61 9.36 -5.71
C GLU A 50 16.79 9.72 -4.47
N TYR A 51 15.96 8.80 -4.02
CA TYR A 51 15.11 8.96 -2.84
C TYR A 51 15.93 9.27 -1.57
N LEU A 52 17.01 8.54 -1.33
CA LEU A 52 17.88 8.72 -0.17
C LEU A 52 18.70 10.04 -0.18
N LYS A 53 18.77 10.75 -1.31
CA LYS A 53 19.36 12.11 -1.36
C LYS A 53 18.47 13.17 -0.73
N THR A 54 17.16 12.94 -0.76
CA THR A 54 16.15 13.90 -0.30
C THR A 54 15.50 13.49 1.02
N HIS A 55 15.55 12.20 1.38
CA HIS A 55 14.96 11.65 2.59
C HIS A 55 16.06 11.17 3.53
N LEU A 56 16.18 11.86 4.65
CA LEU A 56 17.24 11.61 5.63
C LEU A 56 16.87 10.47 6.58
N SER A 57 17.86 10.03 7.37
CA SER A 57 17.69 9.05 8.44
C SER A 57 16.50 9.40 9.35
N GLY A 58 15.63 8.39 9.57
CA GLY A 58 14.43 8.53 10.38
C GLY A 58 13.22 9.11 9.64
N ASP A 59 13.37 9.47 8.36
CA ASP A 59 12.26 9.98 7.56
C ASP A 59 11.25 8.89 7.17
N ARG A 60 10.01 9.32 6.99
CA ARG A 60 8.88 8.49 6.55
C ARG A 60 8.06 9.26 5.54
N ALA A 61 8.16 8.88 4.28
CA ALA A 61 7.41 9.51 3.21
C ALA A 61 6.40 8.55 2.60
N LEU A 62 5.26 9.10 2.18
CA LEU A 62 4.18 8.34 1.57
C LEU A 62 4.53 7.94 0.14
N ALA A 63 4.27 6.68 -0.18
CA ALA A 63 4.30 6.10 -1.50
C ALA A 63 2.98 5.37 -1.77
N GLN A 64 2.69 5.09 -3.01
CA GLN A 64 1.61 4.19 -3.38
C GLN A 64 2.10 2.75 -3.21
N GLY A 65 1.44 2.00 -2.34
CA GLY A 65 1.76 0.62 -2.00
C GLY A 65 0.82 -0.42 -2.60
N LEU A 66 0.65 -1.52 -1.89
CA LEU A 66 -0.23 -2.63 -2.29
C LEU A 66 -1.66 -2.12 -2.47
N LYS A 67 -2.34 -2.59 -3.53
CA LYS A 67 -3.72 -2.21 -3.88
C LYS A 67 -3.95 -0.70 -4.06
N GLY A 68 -2.86 0.08 -4.18
CA GLY A 68 -2.92 1.54 -4.26
C GLY A 68 -3.01 2.26 -2.92
N ASP A 69 -2.93 1.54 -1.80
CA ASP A 69 -3.00 2.13 -0.47
C ASP A 69 -1.78 3.02 -0.18
N PRO A 70 -1.98 4.15 0.54
CA PRO A 70 -0.87 4.97 0.98
C PRO A 70 0.00 4.19 1.96
N THR A 71 1.28 4.07 1.65
CA THR A 71 2.24 3.28 2.42
C THR A 71 3.49 4.10 2.68
N TYR A 72 3.96 4.13 3.91
CA TYR A 72 5.20 4.80 4.26
C TYR A 72 6.40 3.95 3.88
N VAL A 73 7.31 4.54 3.12
CA VAL A 73 8.70 4.09 3.01
C VAL A 73 9.44 4.61 4.23
N VAL A 74 10.08 3.71 4.97
CA VAL A 74 10.80 4.04 6.21
C VAL A 74 12.30 4.07 5.93
N VAL A 75 12.96 5.18 6.27
CA VAL A 75 14.43 5.29 6.22
C VAL A 75 14.98 5.08 7.61
N ASN A 76 15.89 4.11 7.76
CA ASN A 76 16.48 3.77 9.05
C ASN A 76 17.59 4.74 9.52
N GLY A 77 18.19 4.46 10.68
CA GLY A 77 19.28 5.25 11.25
C GLY A 77 20.54 5.33 10.38
N ASP A 78 20.75 4.30 9.57
CA ASP A 78 21.92 4.15 8.68
C ASP A 78 21.67 4.74 7.27
N SER A 79 20.60 5.51 7.10
CA SER A 79 20.17 6.10 5.81
C SER A 79 19.90 5.03 4.74
N GLN A 80 19.31 3.91 5.13
CA GLN A 80 18.88 2.82 4.24
C GLN A 80 17.37 2.65 4.35
N ILE A 81 16.77 2.06 3.32
CA ILE A 81 15.36 1.67 3.38
C ILE A 81 15.21 0.49 4.34
N GLU A 82 14.28 0.60 5.29
CA GLU A 82 13.91 -0.53 6.16
C GLU A 82 13.29 -1.67 5.36
N SER A 83 13.41 -2.89 5.90
CA SER A 83 12.81 -4.09 5.29
C SER A 83 11.28 -4.11 5.34
N TYR A 84 10.67 -3.12 5.97
CA TYR A 84 9.22 -2.98 6.07
C TYR A 84 8.73 -1.59 5.70
N GLY A 85 7.52 -1.55 5.17
CA GLY A 85 6.73 -0.34 5.02
C GLY A 85 5.51 -0.36 5.92
N ILE A 86 4.93 0.79 6.19
CA ILE A 86 3.78 0.94 7.09
C ILE A 86 2.59 1.47 6.27
N ASN A 87 1.51 0.69 6.18
CA ASN A 87 0.27 1.16 5.58
C ASN A 87 -0.29 2.33 6.41
N ALA A 88 -0.54 3.45 5.77
CA ALA A 88 -0.95 4.68 6.45
C ALA A 88 -2.44 4.73 6.80
N VAL A 89 -3.20 3.67 6.55
CA VAL A 89 -4.65 3.65 6.77
C VAL A 89 -4.96 3.35 8.23
N CYS A 90 -5.59 4.33 8.90
CA CYS A 90 -5.98 4.22 10.31
C CYS A 90 -6.97 3.07 10.53
N THR A 91 -6.68 2.19 11.48
CA THR A 91 -7.50 1.02 11.79
C THR A 91 -8.81 1.35 12.51
N HIS A 92 -9.04 2.63 12.86
CA HIS A 92 -10.33 3.07 13.40
C HIS A 92 -11.40 3.18 12.29
N LEU A 93 -11.24 4.12 11.35
CA LEU A 93 -12.23 4.40 10.27
C LEU A 93 -11.56 4.77 8.93
N GLY A 94 -10.33 4.37 8.70
CA GLY A 94 -9.72 4.45 7.38
C GLY A 94 -9.09 5.79 6.99
N CYS A 95 -8.93 6.73 7.92
CA CYS A 95 -8.22 7.99 7.61
C CYS A 95 -6.73 7.73 7.33
N VAL A 96 -6.14 8.48 6.41
CA VAL A 96 -4.68 8.46 6.23
C VAL A 96 -4.03 9.13 7.43
N VAL A 97 -3.09 8.44 8.07
CA VAL A 97 -2.41 8.92 9.29
C VAL A 97 -1.10 9.58 8.93
N PRO A 98 -0.94 10.90 9.14
CA PRO A 98 0.32 11.58 8.90
C PRO A 98 1.39 11.22 9.93
N TRP A 99 2.65 11.22 9.46
CA TRP A 99 3.82 11.13 10.32
C TRP A 99 4.13 12.50 10.93
N ASN A 100 4.32 12.53 12.24
CA ASN A 100 4.76 13.71 12.98
C ASN A 100 6.20 13.47 13.49
N ALA A 101 7.18 14.02 12.81
CA ALA A 101 8.59 13.84 13.14
C ALA A 101 8.96 14.44 14.51
N SER A 102 8.32 15.53 14.93
CA SER A 102 8.61 16.16 16.23
C SER A 102 8.15 15.34 17.42
N GLU A 103 7.05 14.59 17.26
CA GLU A 103 6.52 13.71 18.28
C GLU A 103 7.03 12.26 18.14
N ASN A 104 7.75 11.97 17.04
CA ASN A 104 8.16 10.61 16.66
C ASN A 104 7.00 9.61 16.64
N LYS A 105 5.84 10.04 16.10
CA LYS A 105 4.59 9.28 16.08
C LYS A 105 3.79 9.51 14.82
N PHE A 106 2.98 8.53 14.48
CA PHE A 106 1.88 8.73 13.55
C PHE A 106 0.64 9.19 14.32
N MET A 107 0.00 10.27 13.88
CA MET A 107 -1.11 10.89 14.61
C MET A 107 -2.31 11.07 13.68
N CYS A 108 -3.36 10.29 13.90
CA CYS A 108 -4.57 10.38 13.09
C CYS A 108 -5.34 11.67 13.38
N PRO A 109 -5.58 12.55 12.39
CA PRO A 109 -6.24 13.84 12.62
C PRO A 109 -7.76 13.69 12.83
N CYS A 110 -8.34 12.54 12.47
CA CYS A 110 -9.79 12.35 12.51
C CYS A 110 -10.30 12.20 13.94
N HIS A 111 -9.72 11.32 14.74
CA HIS A 111 -10.19 11.05 16.11
C HIS A 111 -9.04 10.88 17.11
N GLY A 112 -7.83 11.29 16.76
CA GLY A 112 -6.69 11.36 17.67
C GLY A 112 -6.02 10.02 18.01
N SER A 113 -6.24 8.97 17.22
CA SER A 113 -5.46 7.73 17.36
C SER A 113 -3.99 8.00 17.15
N GLN A 114 -3.14 7.40 17.95
CA GLN A 114 -1.69 7.55 17.88
C GLN A 114 -1.01 6.20 17.75
N TYR A 115 0.05 6.21 16.98
CA TYR A 115 0.90 5.03 16.76
C TYR A 115 2.36 5.47 16.93
N ASP A 116 3.19 4.58 17.43
CA ASP A 116 4.61 4.84 17.56
C ASP A 116 5.31 4.88 16.18
N ASN A 117 6.61 5.02 16.19
CA ASN A 117 7.43 5.11 14.98
C ASN A 117 7.48 3.83 14.14
N THR A 118 7.00 2.71 14.67
CA THR A 118 6.84 1.43 13.96
C THR A 118 5.40 1.19 13.47
N GLY A 119 4.48 2.11 13.77
CA GLY A 119 3.06 1.97 13.48
C GLY A 119 2.30 1.11 14.49
N LYS A 120 2.89 0.76 15.66
CA LYS A 120 2.18 0.10 16.75
C LYS A 120 1.22 1.09 17.40
N VAL A 121 -0.03 0.67 17.62
CA VAL A 121 -1.01 1.52 18.29
C VAL A 121 -0.60 1.79 19.74
N VAL A 122 -0.57 3.05 20.15
CA VAL A 122 -0.23 3.48 21.52
C VAL A 122 -1.36 4.25 22.18
N ARG A 123 -2.30 4.77 21.40
CA ARG A 123 -3.49 5.48 21.89
C ARG A 123 -4.65 5.33 20.94
N GLY A 124 -5.80 4.90 21.44
CA GLY A 124 -7.05 4.73 20.69
C GLY A 124 -7.78 6.03 20.40
N PRO A 125 -8.86 6.00 19.56
CA PRO A 125 -9.81 4.88 19.45
C PRO A 125 -9.46 3.76 18.47
N ALA A 126 -8.36 3.81 17.72
CA ALA A 126 -7.94 2.72 16.86
C ALA A 126 -7.70 1.42 17.67
N PRO A 127 -8.31 0.29 17.27
CA PRO A 127 -8.19 -0.96 18.03
C PRO A 127 -6.91 -1.74 17.73
N LEU A 128 -6.27 -1.51 16.58
CA LEU A 128 -5.18 -2.31 16.04
C LEU A 128 -4.04 -1.43 15.54
N SER A 129 -2.84 -2.00 15.48
CA SER A 129 -1.66 -1.37 14.87
C SER A 129 -1.84 -1.19 13.37
N LEU A 130 -1.11 -0.25 12.75
CA LEU A 130 -1.09 -0.08 11.28
C LEU A 130 -0.57 -1.35 10.63
N ALA A 131 -1.13 -1.72 9.48
CA ALA A 131 -0.69 -2.89 8.74
C ALA A 131 0.76 -2.70 8.22
N LEU A 132 1.50 -3.80 8.15
CA LEU A 132 2.85 -3.83 7.59
C LEU A 132 2.86 -4.44 6.19
N VAL A 133 3.86 -4.07 5.44
CA VAL A 133 4.25 -4.69 4.18
C VAL A 133 5.76 -4.92 4.20
N HIS A 134 6.26 -5.92 3.47
CA HIS A 134 7.69 -5.98 3.20
C HIS A 134 8.08 -4.90 2.21
N ALA A 135 9.22 -4.27 2.43
CA ALA A 135 9.84 -3.33 1.52
C ALA A 135 11.19 -3.90 1.06
N ASN A 136 11.22 -4.42 -0.16
CA ASN A 136 12.41 -5.01 -0.75
C ASN A 136 13.04 -4.03 -1.74
N VAL A 137 14.36 -3.92 -1.71
CA VAL A 137 15.10 -3.10 -2.68
C VAL A 137 15.67 -4.03 -3.76
N GLU A 138 15.17 -3.89 -4.98
CA GLU A 138 15.60 -4.65 -6.14
C GLU A 138 15.84 -3.72 -7.32
N ASN A 139 17.02 -3.84 -7.96
CA ASN A 139 17.40 -3.01 -9.11
C ASN A 139 17.21 -1.49 -8.85
N ASP A 140 17.63 -1.03 -7.67
CA ASP A 140 17.50 0.36 -7.22
C ASP A 140 16.04 0.86 -7.13
N LYS A 141 15.06 -0.03 -7.00
CA LYS A 141 13.64 0.27 -6.81
C LYS A 141 13.12 -0.40 -5.56
N ILE A 142 12.09 0.21 -4.96
CA ILE A 142 11.40 -0.37 -3.80
C ILE A 142 10.22 -1.17 -4.31
N SER A 143 10.12 -2.44 -3.89
CA SER A 143 8.95 -3.27 -4.12
C SER A 143 8.28 -3.65 -2.81
N PHE A 144 6.96 -3.51 -2.74
CA PHE A 144 6.16 -3.93 -1.60
C PHE A 144 5.56 -5.31 -1.84
N THR A 145 5.70 -6.20 -0.86
CA THR A 145 5.01 -7.49 -0.83
C THR A 145 4.20 -7.62 0.45
N GLN A 146 3.21 -8.50 0.44
CA GLN A 146 2.35 -8.70 1.60
C GLN A 146 3.15 -9.28 2.78
N TRP A 147 2.92 -8.73 3.97
CA TRP A 147 3.46 -9.25 5.23
C TRP A 147 2.50 -10.33 5.75
N THR A 148 2.96 -11.54 5.88
CA THR A 148 2.16 -12.70 6.30
C THR A 148 2.72 -13.38 7.54
N GLU A 149 3.91 -13.01 7.98
CA GLU A 149 4.58 -13.52 9.16
C GLU A 149 4.05 -12.83 10.42
N GLU A 150 4.44 -13.36 11.57
CA GLU A 150 4.16 -12.76 12.87
C GLU A 150 4.54 -11.27 12.92
N ASP A 151 3.69 -10.45 13.50
CA ASP A 151 3.96 -9.02 13.69
C ASP A 151 5.04 -8.84 14.76
N PHE A 152 6.24 -8.45 14.36
CA PHE A 152 7.39 -8.26 15.25
C PHE A 152 7.14 -7.25 16.39
N ARG A 153 6.09 -6.41 16.26
CA ARG A 153 5.72 -5.38 17.25
C ARG A 153 4.88 -5.95 18.39
N THR A 154 4.14 -7.02 18.13
CA THR A 154 3.17 -7.61 19.08
C THR A 154 3.46 -9.05 19.42
N GLY A 155 4.14 -9.81 18.54
CA GLY A 155 4.34 -11.25 18.66
C GLY A 155 3.07 -12.05 18.35
N GLU A 156 2.15 -11.48 17.58
CA GLU A 156 0.88 -12.10 17.17
C GLU A 156 0.79 -12.22 15.67
N ASP A 157 -0.10 -13.08 15.21
CA ASP A 157 -0.41 -13.19 13.77
C ASP A 157 -0.96 -11.87 13.22
N PRO A 158 -0.62 -11.48 11.99
CA PRO A 158 -1.03 -10.20 11.41
C PRO A 158 -2.54 -10.20 11.14
N TRP A 159 -3.26 -9.24 11.68
CA TRP A 159 -4.70 -9.06 11.48
C TRP A 159 -5.08 -8.71 10.03
N TRP A 160 -4.11 -8.32 9.20
CA TRP A 160 -4.29 -7.89 7.80
C TRP A 160 -3.93 -8.96 6.76
N ALA A 161 -3.45 -10.16 7.17
CA ALA A 161 -3.04 -11.27 6.28
C ALA A 161 -4.22 -12.04 5.70
#